data_0ebd688ca806d102517b14082f161a84
#
_entry.id   0ebd688ca806d102517b14082f161a84
#
_cell.length_a   1.000
_cell.length_b   1.000
_cell.length_c   1.000
_cell.angle_alpha   90.00
_cell.angle_beta   90.00
_cell.angle_gamma   90.00
#
_symmetry.space_group_name_H-M   'P 1'
#
loop_
_entity.id
_entity.type
_entity.pdbx_description
1 polymer ?
#
loop_
_entity_poly.entity_id
_entity_poly.type
_entity_poly.pdbx_seq_one_letter_code
_entity_poly.pdbx_strand_id
1 'polypeptide(L)'
;SENISGSGIRDLAEAIETEGMEVIGLTSYGDLTSFAQQASRASCFIVSIDDEEFVSDSEDHDLPALNNLRAFITEVRKRNEDIPIFLYGETRTSRHMPNDILRELHGFIHMNEDTPEFVARHIIREAKSYLEGVQPPFFKALLDYAEDGSYSWHCPGHSGGVAFLKSPVGQMFHQFFGENMLRADVCNAVEELGQLLDHDGAIGESERNAARIYNCDHLK
;
A
#
# COMPACT_ATOMS: atom_id res chain seq x y z
N SER A 1 -2.75 14.78 -11.61
CA SER A 1 -1.47 15.52 -11.51
C SER A 1 -1.59 17.06 -11.60
N GLU A 2 -2.81 17.63 -11.73
CA GLU A 2 -3.00 19.10 -11.90
C GLU A 2 -2.58 19.94 -10.67
N ASN A 3 -2.42 19.33 -9.51
CA ASN A 3 -2.16 20.02 -8.24
C ASN A 3 -0.73 19.83 -7.71
N ILE A 4 0.22 19.36 -8.53
CA ILE A 4 1.60 19.12 -8.10
C ILE A 4 2.47 20.31 -8.52
N SER A 5 3.10 20.99 -7.57
CA SER A 5 4.03 22.10 -7.81
C SER A 5 5.47 21.59 -7.84
N GLY A 6 6.24 22.05 -8.84
CA GLY A 6 7.64 21.62 -9.06
C GLY A 6 7.79 20.61 -10.22
N SER A 7 8.82 20.82 -11.06
CA SER A 7 9.02 19.96 -12.24
C SER A 7 9.42 18.52 -11.87
N GLY A 8 10.39 18.35 -10.97
CA GLY A 8 10.90 17.03 -10.62
C GLY A 8 9.89 16.11 -9.94
N ILE A 9 9.08 16.64 -9.02
CA ILE A 9 8.01 15.84 -8.37
C ILE A 9 6.89 15.49 -9.37
N ARG A 10 6.66 16.33 -10.39
CA ARG A 10 5.70 16.07 -11.45
C ARG A 10 6.18 14.94 -12.36
N ASP A 11 7.45 14.96 -12.75
CA ASP A 11 8.06 13.91 -13.58
C ASP A 11 8.03 12.56 -12.83
N LEU A 12 8.27 12.57 -11.52
CA LEU A 12 8.14 11.40 -10.66
C LEU A 12 6.69 10.88 -10.61
N ALA A 13 5.71 11.77 -10.46
CA ALA A 13 4.31 11.40 -10.45
C ALA A 13 3.88 10.76 -11.78
N GLU A 14 4.30 11.30 -12.93
CA GLU A 14 4.04 10.72 -14.25
C GLU A 14 4.69 9.34 -14.40
N ALA A 15 5.91 9.16 -13.89
CA ALA A 15 6.58 7.86 -13.90
C ALA A 15 5.82 6.81 -13.08
N ILE A 16 5.30 7.18 -11.89
CA ILE A 16 4.49 6.30 -11.05
C ILE A 16 3.15 5.94 -11.74
N GLU A 17 2.48 6.92 -12.34
CA GLU A 17 1.23 6.69 -13.10
C GLU A 17 1.45 5.78 -14.32
N THR A 18 2.59 5.91 -14.99
CA THR A 18 2.97 5.05 -16.13
C THR A 18 3.13 3.59 -15.73
N GLU A 19 3.60 3.33 -14.52
CA GLU A 19 3.72 1.99 -13.94
C GLU A 19 2.38 1.46 -13.34
N GLY A 20 1.28 2.20 -13.51
CA GLY A 20 -0.09 1.77 -13.21
C GLY A 20 -0.58 2.07 -11.80
N MET A 21 0.09 2.92 -11.02
CA MET A 21 -0.41 3.39 -9.73
C MET A 21 -1.04 4.78 -9.87
N GLU A 22 -2.20 4.98 -9.24
CA GLU A 22 -2.88 6.28 -9.19
C GLU A 22 -2.13 7.23 -8.26
N VAL A 23 -1.87 8.46 -8.72
CA VAL A 23 -1.24 9.53 -7.94
C VAL A 23 -2.24 10.64 -7.66
N ILE A 24 -2.45 10.93 -6.36
CA ILE A 24 -3.29 12.04 -5.91
C ILE A 24 -2.40 13.16 -5.41
N GLY A 25 -2.33 14.25 -6.17
CA GLY A 25 -1.57 15.44 -5.81
C GLY A 25 -2.35 16.36 -4.87
N LEU A 26 -1.70 16.79 -3.78
CA LEU A 26 -2.25 17.73 -2.80
C LEU A 26 -1.24 18.87 -2.60
N THR A 27 -1.69 20.12 -2.69
CA THR A 27 -0.81 21.31 -2.74
C THR A 27 -0.69 22.08 -1.43
N SER A 28 -1.37 21.67 -0.36
CA SER A 28 -1.36 22.44 0.89
C SER A 28 -1.31 21.55 2.12
N TYR A 29 -0.39 21.88 3.02
CA TYR A 29 -0.39 21.35 4.40
C TYR A 29 -1.56 21.90 5.24
N GLY A 30 -2.33 22.86 4.72
CA GLY A 30 -3.39 23.55 5.47
C GLY A 30 -4.63 22.73 5.73
N ASP A 31 -4.80 21.60 5.04
CA ASP A 31 -5.92 20.67 5.26
C ASP A 31 -5.45 19.27 5.68
N LEU A 32 -4.89 19.17 6.88
CA LEU A 32 -4.48 17.92 7.52
C LEU A 32 -5.63 16.91 7.61
N THR A 33 -6.87 17.38 7.66
CA THR A 33 -8.06 16.52 7.69
C THR A 33 -8.24 15.78 6.37
N SER A 34 -8.01 16.47 5.25
CA SER A 34 -8.06 15.89 3.90
C SER A 34 -6.97 14.83 3.72
N PHE A 35 -5.75 15.11 4.16
CA PHE A 35 -4.64 14.14 4.18
C PHE A 35 -4.97 12.90 5.03
N ALA A 36 -5.54 13.12 6.20
CA ALA A 36 -5.91 12.03 7.09
C ALA A 36 -6.99 11.11 6.50
N GLN A 37 -7.91 11.66 5.70
CA GLN A 37 -8.89 10.86 4.96
C GLN A 37 -8.23 10.02 3.85
N GLN A 38 -7.20 10.55 3.20
CA GLN A 38 -6.44 9.80 2.19
C GLN A 38 -5.55 8.71 2.80
N ALA A 39 -5.11 8.84 4.05
CA ALA A 39 -4.26 7.83 4.71
C ALA A 39 -4.88 6.43 4.77
N SER A 40 -6.21 6.33 4.77
CA SER A 40 -6.91 5.04 4.73
C SER A 40 -6.96 4.40 3.33
N ARG A 41 -6.65 5.15 2.28
CA ARG A 41 -6.71 4.72 0.88
C ARG A 41 -5.34 4.69 0.20
N ALA A 42 -4.37 5.42 0.75
CA ALA A 42 -3.02 5.50 0.21
C ALA A 42 -2.21 4.24 0.54
N SER A 43 -1.34 3.84 -0.39
CA SER A 43 -0.34 2.80 -0.17
C SER A 43 1.04 3.36 0.19
N CYS A 44 1.28 4.64 -0.05
CA CYS A 44 2.44 5.40 0.42
C CYS A 44 2.16 6.91 0.35
N PHE A 45 2.99 7.68 1.01
CA PHE A 45 3.04 9.14 0.88
C PHE A 45 4.40 9.59 0.36
N ILE A 46 4.38 10.57 -0.53
CA ILE A 46 5.56 11.28 -0.99
C ILE A 46 5.36 12.74 -0.65
N VAL A 47 6.17 13.27 0.25
CA VAL A 47 6.09 14.67 0.70
C VAL A 47 7.24 15.45 0.07
N SER A 48 6.92 16.43 -0.77
CA SER A 48 7.91 17.34 -1.32
C SER A 48 8.15 18.48 -0.36
N ILE A 49 9.42 18.80 -0.15
CA ILE A 49 9.85 19.93 0.69
C ILE A 49 10.49 20.96 -0.23
N ASP A 50 10.12 22.22 -0.02
CA ASP A 50 10.75 23.36 -0.69
C ASP A 50 11.96 23.82 0.13
N ASP A 51 13.16 23.83 -0.49
CA ASP A 51 14.41 24.16 0.20
C ASP A 51 14.47 25.61 0.68
N GLU A 52 13.77 26.53 0.04
CA GLU A 52 13.74 27.93 0.45
C GLU A 52 13.14 28.10 1.86
N GLU A 53 12.28 27.22 2.30
CA GLU A 53 11.70 27.22 3.64
C GLU A 53 12.62 26.60 4.71
N PHE A 54 13.67 25.86 4.29
CA PHE A 54 14.59 25.13 5.19
C PHE A 54 15.97 25.77 5.32
N VAL A 55 16.36 26.68 4.44
CA VAL A 55 17.63 27.38 4.47
C VAL A 55 17.48 28.69 5.22
N SER A 56 17.23 28.65 6.50
CA SER A 56 17.62 29.77 7.39
C SER A 56 18.93 29.37 8.07
N ASP A 57 19.96 30.23 8.02
CA ASP A 57 21.25 30.11 8.71
C ASP A 57 21.14 30.08 10.26
N SER A 58 19.95 29.91 10.80
CA SER A 58 19.70 29.78 12.22
C SER A 58 19.59 28.29 12.60
N GLU A 59 20.36 27.84 13.58
CA GLU A 59 20.25 26.54 14.26
C GLU A 59 18.86 26.32 14.93
N ASP A 60 17.86 27.10 14.57
CA ASP A 60 16.54 27.07 15.16
C ASP A 60 15.70 25.98 14.48
N HIS A 61 15.55 24.85 15.20
CA HIS A 61 14.73 23.72 14.79
C HIS A 61 13.20 24.02 14.78
N ASP A 62 12.81 25.27 14.95
CA ASP A 62 11.40 25.71 15.05
C ASP A 62 10.87 26.32 13.74
N LEU A 63 11.34 25.77 12.61
CA LEU A 63 10.87 26.18 11.28
C LEU A 63 9.42 25.75 11.06
N PRO A 64 8.53 26.63 10.56
CA PRO A 64 7.12 26.30 10.29
C PRO A 64 6.93 25.05 9.42
N ALA A 65 7.80 24.87 8.43
CA ALA A 65 7.77 23.71 7.53
C ALA A 65 8.04 22.38 8.27
N LEU A 66 9.00 22.37 9.21
CA LEU A 66 9.27 21.18 10.06
C LEU A 66 8.09 20.86 10.99
N ASN A 67 7.46 21.90 11.55
CA ASN A 67 6.30 21.72 12.42
C ASN A 67 5.10 21.18 11.64
N ASN A 68 4.88 21.65 10.41
CA ASN A 68 3.85 21.15 9.51
C ASN A 68 4.13 19.67 9.13
N LEU A 69 5.37 19.31 8.82
CA LEU A 69 5.77 17.96 8.51
C LEU A 69 5.57 17.02 9.72
N ARG A 70 5.97 17.45 10.93
CA ARG A 70 5.72 16.68 12.17
C ARG A 70 4.24 16.47 12.42
N ALA A 71 3.43 17.52 12.23
CA ALA A 71 1.98 17.43 12.39
C ALA A 71 1.37 16.45 11.38
N PHE A 72 1.80 16.51 10.13
CA PHE A 72 1.40 15.58 9.08
C PHE A 72 1.75 14.14 9.44
N ILE A 73 3.01 13.85 9.76
CA ILE A 73 3.48 12.51 10.14
C ILE A 73 2.68 12.00 11.34
N THR A 74 2.51 12.82 12.38
CA THR A 74 1.75 12.47 13.57
C THR A 74 0.31 12.09 13.23
N GLU A 75 -0.34 12.84 12.36
CA GLU A 75 -1.72 12.58 11.98
C GLU A 75 -1.86 11.31 11.12
N VAL A 76 -0.90 11.04 10.23
CA VAL A 76 -0.84 9.80 9.46
C VAL A 76 -0.62 8.60 10.40
N ARG A 77 0.36 8.67 11.31
CA ARG A 77 0.71 7.58 12.25
C ARG A 77 -0.41 7.23 13.22
N LYS A 78 -1.24 8.17 13.62
CA LYS A 78 -2.46 7.89 14.42
C LYS A 78 -3.43 6.96 13.71
N ARG A 79 -3.43 6.93 12.39
CA ARG A 79 -4.37 6.15 11.57
C ARG A 79 -3.73 4.92 10.97
N ASN A 80 -2.44 5.01 10.69
CA ASN A 80 -1.69 3.97 10.02
C ASN A 80 -0.21 4.07 10.40
N GLU A 81 0.24 3.15 11.28
CA GLU A 81 1.60 3.14 11.80
C GLU A 81 2.63 2.72 10.75
N ASP A 82 2.24 1.86 9.82
CA ASP A 82 3.17 1.16 8.93
C ASP A 82 3.27 1.74 7.51
N ILE A 83 2.38 2.67 7.14
CA ILE A 83 2.37 3.22 5.77
C ILE A 83 3.70 3.91 5.44
N PRO A 84 4.34 3.57 4.28
CA PRO A 84 5.56 4.21 3.87
C PRO A 84 5.39 5.72 3.64
N ILE A 85 6.29 6.52 4.20
CA ILE A 85 6.37 7.96 3.98
C ILE A 85 7.75 8.26 3.41
N PHE A 86 7.79 8.78 2.20
CA PHE A 86 9.01 9.25 1.53
C PHE A 86 9.07 10.76 1.55
N LEU A 87 10.26 11.30 1.76
CA LEU A 87 10.53 12.71 1.64
C LEU A 87 11.28 12.97 0.33
N TYR A 88 10.82 13.94 -0.46
CA TYR A 88 11.43 14.35 -1.71
C TYR A 88 12.00 15.74 -1.56
N GLY A 89 13.32 15.91 -1.76
CA GLY A 89 13.98 17.19 -1.61
C GLY A 89 15.47 17.15 -1.98
N GLU A 90 16.15 18.28 -1.81
CA GLU A 90 17.59 18.37 -2.07
C GLU A 90 18.41 17.62 -1.00
N THR A 91 19.62 17.19 -1.40
CA THR A 91 20.57 16.52 -0.49
C THR A 91 20.98 17.38 0.70
N ARG A 92 20.90 18.71 0.58
CA ARG A 92 21.14 19.62 1.71
C ARG A 92 20.11 19.45 2.80
N THR A 93 18.85 19.37 2.43
CA THR A 93 17.72 19.24 3.35
C THR A 93 17.81 17.98 4.17
N SER A 94 18.24 16.85 3.57
CA SER A 94 18.38 15.59 4.31
C SER A 94 19.40 15.68 5.46
N ARG A 95 20.46 16.48 5.31
CA ARG A 95 21.52 16.63 6.33
C ARG A 95 21.07 17.44 7.56
N HIS A 96 20.10 18.32 7.39
CA HIS A 96 19.58 19.19 8.45
C HIS A 96 18.26 18.67 9.05
N MET A 97 17.80 17.49 8.57
CA MET A 97 16.54 16.90 9.03
C MET A 97 16.68 16.36 10.47
N PRO A 98 15.80 16.73 11.39
CA PRO A 98 15.81 16.23 12.76
C PRO A 98 15.62 14.70 12.82
N ASN A 99 16.32 14.07 13.78
CA ASN A 99 16.30 12.62 13.95
C ASN A 99 14.91 12.05 14.29
N ASP A 100 14.05 12.81 14.93
CA ASP A 100 12.67 12.43 15.24
C ASP A 100 11.85 12.25 13.95
N ILE A 101 12.03 13.13 12.97
CA ILE A 101 11.39 13.02 11.66
C ILE A 101 12.00 11.88 10.86
N LEU A 102 13.34 11.78 10.80
CA LEU A 102 14.02 10.74 10.03
C LEU A 102 13.62 9.32 10.42
N ARG A 103 13.30 9.08 11.69
CA ARG A 103 12.86 7.76 12.19
C ARG A 103 11.48 7.35 11.69
N GLU A 104 10.66 8.33 11.34
CA GLU A 104 9.29 8.12 10.86
C GLU A 104 9.24 7.96 9.33
N LEU A 105 10.31 8.34 8.64
CA LEU A 105 10.40 8.24 7.19
C LEU A 105 10.85 6.83 6.76
N HIS A 106 10.25 6.34 5.71
CA HIS A 106 10.69 5.12 5.04
C HIS A 106 11.92 5.36 4.16
N GLY A 107 12.04 6.55 3.60
CA GLY A 107 13.20 6.94 2.81
C GLY A 107 13.20 8.43 2.44
N PHE A 108 14.38 8.89 2.01
CA PHE A 108 14.60 10.21 1.43
C PHE A 108 14.94 10.04 -0.05
N ILE A 109 14.23 10.77 -0.91
CA ILE A 109 14.42 10.78 -2.35
C ILE A 109 15.16 12.06 -2.69
N HIS A 110 16.39 11.92 -3.16
CA HIS A 110 17.23 13.05 -3.55
C HIS A 110 16.82 13.58 -4.91
N MET A 111 16.48 14.87 -4.94
CA MET A 111 16.15 15.57 -6.18
C MET A 111 17.35 15.54 -7.14
N ASN A 112 17.12 15.17 -8.40
CA ASN A 112 18.12 15.15 -9.48
C ASN A 112 19.30 14.17 -9.33
N GLU A 113 19.29 13.25 -8.38
CA GLU A 113 20.36 12.23 -8.28
C GLU A 113 20.04 10.99 -9.12
N ASP A 114 18.77 10.56 -9.15
CA ASP A 114 18.31 9.40 -9.90
C ASP A 114 17.23 9.76 -10.94
N THR A 115 17.02 8.89 -11.92
CA THR A 115 15.94 9.09 -12.90
C THR A 115 14.58 8.86 -12.26
N PRO A 116 13.53 9.62 -12.69
CA PRO A 116 12.18 9.46 -12.16
C PRO A 116 11.66 8.02 -12.22
N GLU A 117 11.99 7.30 -13.31
CA GLU A 117 11.55 5.91 -13.53
C GLU A 117 12.22 4.94 -12.55
N PHE A 118 13.49 5.16 -12.19
CA PHE A 118 14.17 4.33 -11.20
C PHE A 118 13.57 4.53 -9.80
N VAL A 119 13.36 5.79 -9.43
CA VAL A 119 12.74 6.17 -8.15
C VAL A 119 11.31 5.64 -8.07
N ALA A 120 10.52 5.79 -9.14
CA ALA A 120 9.15 5.29 -9.22
C ALA A 120 9.08 3.78 -8.94
N ARG A 121 9.92 2.99 -9.59
CA ARG A 121 9.98 1.53 -9.35
C ARG A 121 10.33 1.18 -7.91
N HIS A 122 11.24 1.93 -7.28
CA HIS A 122 11.57 1.74 -5.87
C HIS A 122 10.35 2.00 -4.97
N ILE A 123 9.69 3.15 -5.14
CA ILE A 123 8.51 3.53 -4.36
C ILE A 123 7.38 2.50 -4.54
N ILE A 124 7.12 2.09 -5.78
CA ILE A 124 6.08 1.11 -6.10
C ILE A 124 6.36 -0.24 -5.44
N ARG A 125 7.62 -0.67 -5.42
CA ARG A 125 8.01 -1.90 -4.72
C ARG A 125 7.70 -1.82 -3.23
N GLU A 126 8.06 -0.72 -2.57
CA GLU A 126 7.81 -0.52 -1.15
C GLU A 126 6.30 -0.40 -0.86
N ALA A 127 5.56 0.32 -1.71
CA ALA A 127 4.11 0.41 -1.60
C ALA A 127 3.42 -0.95 -1.77
N LYS A 128 3.88 -1.79 -2.71
CA LYS A 128 3.38 -3.16 -2.88
C LYS A 128 3.72 -4.04 -1.68
N SER A 129 4.95 -3.96 -1.19
CA SER A 129 5.38 -4.70 0.02
C SER A 129 4.53 -4.34 1.24
N TYR A 130 4.23 -3.04 1.41
CA TYR A 130 3.30 -2.59 2.44
C TYR A 130 1.90 -3.19 2.26
N LEU A 131 1.33 -3.13 1.04
CA LEU A 131 0.01 -3.69 0.74
C LEU A 131 -0.04 -5.21 0.99
N GLU A 132 1.01 -5.94 0.65
CA GLU A 132 1.13 -7.37 0.95
C GLU A 132 1.15 -7.63 2.47
N GLY A 133 1.81 -6.75 3.24
CA GLY A 133 1.88 -6.85 4.69
C GLY A 133 0.56 -6.58 5.42
N VAL A 134 -0.32 -5.75 4.84
CA VAL A 134 -1.63 -5.42 5.44
C VAL A 134 -2.77 -6.33 4.97
N GLN A 135 -2.52 -7.20 3.98
CA GLN A 135 -3.53 -8.16 3.53
C GLN A 135 -3.85 -9.18 4.62
N PRO A 136 -5.14 -9.46 4.88
CA PRO A 136 -5.51 -10.55 5.78
C PRO A 136 -4.95 -11.88 5.26
N PRO A 137 -4.32 -12.73 6.11
CA PRO A 137 -3.60 -13.92 5.65
C PRO A 137 -4.44 -14.87 4.80
N PHE A 138 -5.69 -15.13 5.22
CA PHE A 138 -6.60 -15.98 4.44
C PHE A 138 -6.94 -15.38 3.07
N PHE A 139 -7.18 -14.06 3.02
CA PHE A 139 -7.47 -13.38 1.77
C PHE A 139 -6.27 -13.41 0.82
N LYS A 140 -5.06 -13.21 1.35
CA LYS A 140 -3.82 -13.32 0.57
C LYS A 140 -3.66 -14.73 0.00
N ALA A 141 -3.79 -15.77 0.82
CA ALA A 141 -3.69 -17.15 0.36
C ALA A 141 -4.74 -17.50 -0.70
N LEU A 142 -5.95 -16.94 -0.58
CA LEU A 142 -7.02 -17.13 -1.56
C LEU A 142 -6.70 -16.44 -2.90
N LEU A 143 -6.12 -15.24 -2.87
CA LEU A 143 -5.66 -14.54 -4.07
C LEU A 143 -4.54 -15.32 -4.76
N ASP A 144 -3.51 -15.71 -4.01
CA ASP A 144 -2.37 -16.46 -4.52
C ASP A 144 -2.86 -17.78 -5.17
N TYR A 145 -3.76 -18.51 -4.52
CA TYR A 145 -4.38 -19.73 -5.07
C TYR A 145 -5.13 -19.47 -6.37
N ALA A 146 -5.90 -18.39 -6.45
CA ALA A 146 -6.67 -18.05 -7.65
C ALA A 146 -5.76 -17.62 -8.82
N GLU A 147 -4.66 -16.91 -8.54
CA GLU A 147 -3.71 -16.41 -9.53
C GLU A 147 -2.77 -17.51 -10.04
N ASP A 148 -2.31 -18.42 -9.19
CA ASP A 148 -1.43 -19.53 -9.55
C ASP A 148 -2.07 -20.50 -10.55
N GLY A 149 -3.40 -20.46 -10.71
CA GLY A 149 -4.12 -21.30 -11.63
C GLY A 149 -4.01 -22.78 -11.30
N SER A 150 -3.84 -23.11 -10.02
CA SER A 150 -3.75 -24.48 -9.50
C SER A 150 -4.92 -25.33 -9.97
N TYR A 151 -4.64 -26.58 -10.26
CA TYR A 151 -5.67 -27.50 -10.74
C TYR A 151 -6.64 -27.83 -9.60
N SER A 152 -7.91 -27.50 -9.80
CA SER A 152 -8.95 -27.69 -8.78
C SER A 152 -9.37 -29.15 -8.66
N TRP A 153 -8.91 -29.82 -7.59
CA TRP A 153 -9.28 -31.20 -7.25
C TRP A 153 -10.40 -31.29 -6.20
N HIS A 154 -11.00 -30.16 -5.83
CA HIS A 154 -11.99 -30.07 -4.77
C HIS A 154 -13.43 -29.98 -5.30
N CYS A 155 -14.40 -29.89 -4.36
CA CYS A 155 -15.83 -30.05 -4.61
C CYS A 155 -16.52 -29.16 -5.64
N PRO A 156 -16.15 -27.87 -5.88
CA PRO A 156 -16.85 -27.08 -6.88
C PRO A 156 -16.78 -27.71 -8.29
N GLY A 157 -17.90 -28.23 -8.75
CA GLY A 157 -17.99 -28.95 -10.01
C GLY A 157 -17.74 -28.12 -11.29
N HIS A 158 -17.65 -26.79 -11.13
CA HIS A 158 -17.31 -25.90 -12.24
C HIS A 158 -15.81 -25.78 -12.52
N SER A 159 -14.94 -26.37 -11.68
CA SER A 159 -13.48 -26.40 -11.86
C SER A 159 -12.89 -25.03 -12.19
N GLY A 160 -12.98 -24.07 -11.25
CA GLY A 160 -12.51 -22.70 -11.45
C GLY A 160 -13.25 -21.92 -12.55
N GLY A 161 -14.49 -22.34 -12.86
CA GLY A 161 -15.33 -21.69 -13.86
C GLY A 161 -15.27 -22.30 -15.26
N VAL A 162 -14.33 -23.21 -15.53
CA VAL A 162 -14.15 -23.82 -16.87
C VAL A 162 -15.42 -24.52 -17.37
N ALA A 163 -16.20 -25.12 -16.48
CA ALA A 163 -17.45 -25.78 -16.84
C ALA A 163 -18.48 -24.83 -17.46
N PHE A 164 -18.50 -23.56 -17.06
CA PHE A 164 -19.41 -22.54 -17.58
C PHE A 164 -19.08 -22.16 -19.04
N LEU A 165 -17.83 -22.25 -19.46
CA LEU A 165 -17.41 -21.90 -20.81
C LEU A 165 -17.95 -22.83 -21.91
N LYS A 166 -18.58 -23.95 -21.52
CA LYS A 166 -19.10 -24.96 -22.44
C LYS A 166 -20.47 -24.60 -23.05
N SER A 167 -21.11 -23.51 -22.62
CA SER A 167 -22.41 -23.09 -23.14
C SER A 167 -22.51 -21.57 -23.23
N PRO A 168 -23.32 -21.00 -24.13
CA PRO A 168 -23.51 -19.55 -24.24
C PRO A 168 -24.00 -18.89 -22.95
N VAL A 169 -24.94 -19.51 -22.25
CA VAL A 169 -25.44 -19.02 -20.97
C VAL A 169 -24.36 -19.11 -19.88
N GLY A 170 -23.59 -20.18 -19.87
CA GLY A 170 -22.45 -20.31 -18.96
C GLY A 170 -21.37 -19.26 -19.21
N GLN A 171 -21.08 -18.91 -20.48
CA GLN A 171 -20.15 -17.84 -20.82
C GLN A 171 -20.63 -16.48 -20.28
N MET A 172 -21.94 -16.17 -20.36
CA MET A 172 -22.49 -14.94 -19.77
C MET A 172 -22.30 -14.94 -18.24
N PHE A 173 -22.52 -16.07 -17.58
CA PHE A 173 -22.30 -16.20 -16.15
C PHE A 173 -20.83 -16.00 -15.77
N HIS A 174 -19.91 -16.67 -16.50
CA HIS A 174 -18.47 -16.52 -16.31
C HIS A 174 -18.00 -15.07 -16.52
N GLN A 175 -18.53 -14.41 -17.56
CA GLN A 175 -18.20 -13.01 -17.82
C GLN A 175 -18.72 -12.07 -16.72
N PHE A 176 -19.89 -12.36 -16.15
CA PHE A 176 -20.48 -11.54 -15.08
C PHE A 176 -19.69 -11.65 -13.77
N PHE A 177 -19.32 -12.86 -13.34
CA PHE A 177 -18.61 -13.07 -12.08
C PHE A 177 -17.11 -12.84 -12.18
N GLY A 178 -16.54 -13.09 -13.35
CA GLY A 178 -15.10 -13.03 -13.61
C GLY A 178 -14.37 -14.33 -13.19
N GLU A 179 -13.22 -14.55 -13.79
CA GLU A 179 -12.42 -15.76 -13.61
C GLU A 179 -11.92 -15.89 -12.16
N ASN A 180 -11.40 -14.84 -11.58
CA ASN A 180 -10.81 -14.88 -10.23
C ASN A 180 -11.85 -15.23 -9.16
N MET A 181 -13.07 -14.72 -9.29
CA MET A 181 -14.14 -15.08 -8.36
C MET A 181 -14.50 -16.57 -8.45
N LEU A 182 -14.54 -17.12 -9.65
CA LEU A 182 -14.86 -18.54 -9.86
C LEU A 182 -13.70 -19.45 -9.43
N ARG A 183 -12.46 -19.00 -9.55
CA ARG A 183 -11.28 -19.71 -9.04
C ARG A 183 -11.18 -19.64 -7.51
N ALA A 184 -11.63 -18.54 -6.91
CA ALA A 184 -11.66 -18.38 -5.47
C ALA A 184 -12.80 -19.13 -4.78
N ASP A 185 -13.73 -19.75 -5.53
CA ASP A 185 -14.74 -20.66 -4.97
C ASP A 185 -14.10 -22.01 -4.66
N VAL A 186 -13.55 -22.11 -3.46
CA VAL A 186 -12.79 -23.26 -2.96
C VAL A 186 -13.45 -23.85 -1.71
N CYS A 187 -13.25 -25.15 -1.49
CA CYS A 187 -13.63 -25.75 -0.22
C CYS A 187 -12.48 -25.64 0.80
N ASN A 188 -12.81 -25.80 2.07
CA ASN A 188 -11.85 -25.76 3.19
C ASN A 188 -10.88 -26.95 3.26
N ALA A 189 -10.84 -27.80 2.25
CA ALA A 189 -9.93 -28.94 2.14
C ALA A 189 -8.74 -28.64 1.21
N VAL A 190 -8.61 -27.41 0.74
CA VAL A 190 -7.47 -26.97 -0.07
C VAL A 190 -6.29 -26.72 0.86
N GLU A 191 -5.21 -27.47 0.67
CA GLU A 191 -4.04 -27.49 1.57
C GLU A 191 -3.36 -26.10 1.66
N GLU A 192 -3.31 -25.38 0.56
CA GLU A 192 -2.71 -24.04 0.45
C GLU A 192 -3.42 -22.99 1.33
N LEU A 193 -4.69 -23.21 1.66
CA LEU A 193 -5.47 -22.32 2.54
C LEU A 193 -5.32 -22.67 4.03
N GLY A 194 -4.68 -23.79 4.34
CA GLY A 194 -4.60 -24.31 5.70
C GLY A 194 -5.82 -25.14 6.11
N GLN A 195 -5.77 -25.73 7.29
CA GLN A 195 -6.82 -26.62 7.78
C GLN A 195 -7.60 -26.00 8.93
N LEU A 196 -8.91 -25.91 8.75
CA LEU A 196 -9.81 -25.32 9.75
C LEU A 196 -9.82 -26.08 11.08
N LEU A 197 -9.75 -27.41 11.02
CA LEU A 197 -9.79 -28.26 12.23
C LEU A 197 -8.48 -28.23 13.03
N ASP A 198 -7.36 -28.08 12.34
CA ASP A 198 -6.03 -28.07 12.94
C ASP A 198 -5.55 -26.65 13.29
N HIS A 199 -6.30 -25.62 12.89
CA HIS A 199 -5.98 -24.22 13.11
C HIS A 199 -4.60 -23.85 12.57
N ASP A 200 -4.23 -24.35 11.40
CA ASP A 200 -2.94 -24.13 10.76
C ASP A 200 -3.01 -23.29 9.47
N GLY A 201 -1.84 -23.02 8.87
CA GLY A 201 -1.72 -22.26 7.64
C GLY A 201 -2.36 -20.88 7.71
N ALA A 202 -2.89 -20.41 6.59
CA ALA A 202 -3.51 -19.09 6.45
C ALA A 202 -4.76 -18.92 7.33
N ILE A 203 -5.51 -19.99 7.59
CA ILE A 203 -6.65 -19.98 8.53
C ILE A 203 -6.16 -19.70 9.94
N GLY A 204 -5.16 -20.45 10.43
CA GLY A 204 -4.60 -20.26 11.77
C GLY A 204 -3.93 -18.90 11.96
N GLU A 205 -3.30 -18.34 10.92
CA GLU A 205 -2.75 -16.99 10.95
C GLU A 205 -3.85 -15.93 11.05
N SER A 206 -4.95 -16.11 10.32
CA SER A 206 -6.10 -15.21 10.38
C SER A 206 -6.76 -15.21 11.75
N GLU A 207 -6.89 -16.38 12.38
CA GLU A 207 -7.40 -16.53 13.74
C GLU A 207 -6.49 -15.81 14.75
N ARG A 208 -5.17 -15.97 14.67
CA ARG A 208 -4.21 -15.27 15.54
C ARG A 208 -4.26 -13.75 15.35
N ASN A 209 -4.37 -13.28 14.11
CA ASN A 209 -4.51 -11.84 13.83
C ASN A 209 -5.81 -11.29 14.40
N ALA A 210 -6.91 -11.99 14.21
CA ALA A 210 -8.18 -11.58 14.76
C ALA A 210 -8.16 -11.58 16.31
N ALA A 211 -7.59 -12.60 16.94
CA ALA A 211 -7.42 -12.66 18.39
C ALA A 211 -6.63 -11.46 18.93
N ARG A 212 -5.54 -11.08 18.24
CA ARG A 212 -4.74 -9.89 18.57
C ARG A 212 -5.53 -8.59 18.45
N ILE A 213 -6.28 -8.41 17.36
CA ILE A 213 -7.09 -7.20 17.09
C ILE A 213 -8.19 -7.04 18.14
N TYR A 214 -8.88 -8.13 18.48
CA TYR A 214 -9.97 -8.12 19.46
C TYR A 214 -9.50 -8.32 20.91
N ASN A 215 -8.18 -8.41 21.14
CA ASN A 215 -7.57 -8.62 22.45
C ASN A 215 -8.21 -9.79 23.23
N CYS A 216 -8.31 -10.94 22.57
CA CYS A 216 -8.84 -12.18 23.14
C CYS A 216 -7.85 -13.33 22.98
N ASP A 217 -7.96 -14.37 23.83
CA ASP A 217 -7.01 -15.49 23.83
C ASP A 217 -7.18 -16.39 22.60
N HIS A 218 -8.42 -16.58 22.13
CA HIS A 218 -8.76 -17.39 20.96
C HIS A 218 -10.00 -16.86 20.25
N LEU A 219 -9.96 -16.89 18.92
CA LEU A 219 -11.14 -16.74 18.05
C LEU A 219 -11.39 -18.09 17.36
N LYS A 220 -12.63 -18.52 17.37
CA LYS A 220 -13.09 -19.72 16.64
C LYS A 220 -14.17 -19.34 15.65
#